data_266abb31cc05d3c7d9c62c5e3e1dfc08
#
_entry.id   266abb31cc05d3c7d9c62c5e3e1dfc08
#
_cell.length_a   1.000
_cell.length_b   1.000
_cell.length_c   1.000
_cell.angle_alpha   90.00
_cell.angle_beta   90.00
_cell.angle_gamma   90.00
#
_symmetry.space_group_name_H-M   'P 1'
#
loop_
_entity.id
_entity.type
_entity.pdbx_description
1 polymer ?
#
loop_
_entity_poly.entity_id
_entity_poly.type
_entity_poly.pdbx_seq_one_letter_code
_entity_poly.pdbx_strand_id
1 'polypeptide(L)'
;LRHEPPGRSQGEYRSPKGEGFLMGALHVVVMGVAGCGKSAVGERLASALALALIEGDSFHPAGNIVKMQRGIALTDDDRAGWLALLGEELARHPAGAVLTCSALKRSYRDSLRAQAPGLRFVHLALGREDAQERVARRAGHFYPTSLVASQFEALEDPSAESGVIVVDAVLPLPVVVDRALQALKDKPDSTIRN
;
A
#
# COMPACT_ATOMS: atom_id res chain seq x y z
N LEU A 1 -28.89 -48.02 32.90
CA LEU A 1 -29.37 -46.65 32.55
C LEU A 1 -28.16 -45.77 32.26
N ARG A 2 -27.90 -45.57 30.96
CA ARG A 2 -26.83 -44.67 30.46
C ARG A 2 -27.49 -43.36 30.06
N HIS A 3 -27.06 -42.25 30.74
CA HIS A 3 -27.47 -40.88 30.38
C HIS A 3 -26.64 -40.39 29.19
N GLU A 4 -27.28 -40.11 28.05
CA GLU A 4 -26.71 -39.32 26.97
C GLU A 4 -26.86 -37.84 27.26
N PRO A 5 -25.83 -37.02 26.97
CA PRO A 5 -25.94 -35.56 27.06
C PRO A 5 -26.60 -34.97 25.80
N PRO A 6 -27.34 -33.86 25.91
CA PRO A 6 -28.08 -33.26 24.82
C PRO A 6 -27.17 -32.62 23.80
N GLY A 7 -27.49 -32.82 22.51
CA GLY A 7 -26.78 -32.30 21.37
C GLY A 7 -26.75 -30.78 21.32
N ARG A 8 -25.54 -30.22 21.05
CA ARG A 8 -25.36 -28.83 20.71
C ARG A 8 -25.83 -28.62 19.27
N SER A 9 -26.83 -27.77 19.11
CA SER A 9 -27.24 -27.23 17.81
C SER A 9 -26.11 -26.39 17.23
N GLN A 10 -25.55 -26.82 16.09
CA GLN A 10 -24.68 -26.00 15.27
C GLN A 10 -25.55 -24.91 14.62
N GLY A 11 -25.47 -23.70 15.16
CA GLY A 11 -25.99 -22.52 14.51
C GLY A 11 -25.20 -22.27 13.24
N GLU A 12 -25.81 -22.53 12.09
CA GLU A 12 -25.29 -22.10 10.80
C GLU A 12 -25.22 -20.56 10.77
N TYR A 13 -23.99 -20.03 10.82
CA TYR A 13 -23.73 -18.64 10.55
C TYR A 13 -23.99 -18.38 9.06
N ARG A 14 -25.20 -17.93 8.74
CA ARG A 14 -25.52 -17.41 7.41
C ARG A 14 -24.84 -16.06 7.26
N SER A 15 -23.77 -16.03 6.47
CA SER A 15 -23.22 -14.78 5.92
C SER A 15 -24.34 -14.04 5.18
N PRO A 16 -24.49 -12.72 5.39
CA PRO A 16 -25.40 -11.92 4.58
C PRO A 16 -24.89 -11.97 3.13
N LYS A 17 -25.77 -12.41 2.22
CA LYS A 17 -25.55 -12.30 0.76
C LYS A 17 -25.53 -10.82 0.42
N GLY A 18 -24.37 -10.20 0.52
CA GLY A 18 -24.09 -8.91 -0.10
C GLY A 18 -24.02 -9.14 -1.61
N GLU A 19 -24.76 -8.36 -2.34
CA GLU A 19 -24.74 -8.29 -3.79
C GLU A 19 -23.29 -8.12 -4.24
N GLY A 20 -22.71 -9.18 -4.80
CA GLY A 20 -21.36 -9.18 -5.32
C GLY A 20 -21.29 -8.23 -6.52
N PHE A 21 -20.90 -7.02 -6.27
CA PHE A 21 -20.41 -6.12 -7.30
C PHE A 21 -19.18 -6.80 -7.91
N LEU A 22 -19.30 -7.32 -9.13
CA LEU A 22 -18.19 -7.86 -9.92
C LEU A 22 -17.25 -6.70 -10.28
N MET A 23 -16.53 -6.19 -9.30
CA MET A 23 -15.35 -5.37 -9.51
C MET A 23 -14.27 -6.32 -10.00
N GLY A 24 -13.70 -6.04 -11.17
CA GLY A 24 -12.46 -6.70 -11.58
C GLY A 24 -11.42 -6.59 -10.44
N ALA A 25 -10.45 -7.49 -10.43
CA ALA A 25 -9.42 -7.51 -9.38
C ALA A 25 -8.92 -6.11 -9.03
N LEU A 26 -9.08 -5.68 -7.77
CA LEU A 26 -8.65 -4.37 -7.31
C LEU A 26 -7.26 -4.48 -6.66
N HIS A 27 -6.24 -4.05 -7.38
CA HIS A 27 -4.90 -3.90 -6.81
C HIS A 27 -4.65 -2.44 -6.45
N VAL A 28 -4.18 -2.20 -5.23
CA VAL A 28 -3.90 -0.85 -4.71
C VAL A 28 -2.49 -0.78 -4.15
N VAL A 29 -1.72 0.22 -4.53
CA VAL A 29 -0.44 0.55 -3.89
C VAL A 29 -0.62 1.78 -3.01
N VAL A 30 -0.40 1.63 -1.71
CA VAL A 30 -0.28 2.76 -0.79
C VAL A 30 1.17 3.24 -0.82
N MET A 31 1.41 4.44 -1.35
CA MET A 31 2.75 4.95 -1.63
C MET A 31 3.06 6.27 -0.93
N GLY A 32 4.33 6.61 -0.92
CA GLY A 32 4.85 7.88 -0.39
C GLY A 32 6.14 7.70 0.40
N VAL A 33 6.67 8.80 0.90
CA VAL A 33 7.95 8.86 1.64
C VAL A 33 7.89 8.15 3.00
N ALA A 34 9.04 7.93 3.62
CA ALA A 34 9.10 7.44 5.00
C ALA A 34 8.33 8.38 5.96
N GLY A 35 7.64 7.82 6.94
CA GLY A 35 6.84 8.59 7.90
C GLY A 35 5.45 8.98 7.43
N CYS A 36 5.07 8.80 6.14
CA CYS A 36 3.74 9.18 5.67
C CYS A 36 2.60 8.26 6.14
N GLY A 37 2.89 7.10 6.73
CA GLY A 37 1.87 6.23 7.33
C GLY A 37 1.38 5.08 6.44
N LYS A 38 2.17 4.64 5.46
CA LYS A 38 1.81 3.58 4.50
C LYS A 38 1.23 2.32 5.15
N SER A 39 1.94 1.73 6.12
CA SER A 39 1.49 0.49 6.78
C SER A 39 0.15 0.67 7.48
N ALA A 40 -0.01 1.74 8.28
CA ALA A 40 -1.25 2.00 9.00
C ALA A 40 -2.45 2.23 8.07
N VAL A 41 -2.25 2.93 6.95
CA VAL A 41 -3.29 3.14 5.93
C VAL A 41 -3.53 1.85 5.16
N GLY A 42 -2.45 1.13 4.77
CA GLY A 42 -2.53 -0.14 4.06
C GLY A 42 -3.33 -1.20 4.80
N GLU A 43 -3.05 -1.40 6.09
CA GLU A 43 -3.80 -2.31 6.96
C GLU A 43 -5.30 -2.01 6.98
N ARG A 44 -5.66 -0.73 7.14
CA ARG A 44 -7.06 -0.32 7.20
C ARG A 44 -7.77 -0.44 5.85
N LEU A 45 -7.09 -0.10 4.76
CA LEU A 45 -7.63 -0.28 3.41
C LEU A 45 -7.81 -1.77 3.07
N ALA A 46 -6.82 -2.61 3.37
CA ALA A 46 -6.91 -4.05 3.15
C ALA A 46 -8.08 -4.66 3.93
N SER A 47 -8.23 -4.30 5.20
CA SER A 47 -9.36 -4.73 6.05
C SER A 47 -10.70 -4.26 5.50
N ALA A 48 -10.84 -2.98 5.15
CA ALA A 48 -12.10 -2.40 4.67
C ALA A 48 -12.52 -2.94 3.29
N LEU A 49 -11.55 -3.31 2.44
CA LEU A 49 -11.76 -3.87 1.11
C LEU A 49 -11.84 -5.40 1.11
N ALA A 50 -11.60 -6.06 2.25
CA ALA A 50 -11.47 -7.52 2.38
C ALA A 50 -10.41 -8.10 1.42
N LEU A 51 -9.28 -7.40 1.25
CA LEU A 51 -8.15 -7.77 0.41
C LEU A 51 -6.94 -8.19 1.26
N ALA A 52 -6.03 -8.96 0.65
CA ALA A 52 -4.74 -9.26 1.26
C ALA A 52 -3.89 -7.99 1.40
N LEU A 53 -3.13 -7.89 2.50
CA LEU A 53 -2.10 -6.88 2.68
C LEU A 53 -0.74 -7.46 2.33
N ILE A 54 0.02 -6.73 1.52
CA ILE A 54 1.41 -7.01 1.17
C ILE A 54 2.27 -5.87 1.70
N GLU A 55 3.07 -6.14 2.74
CA GLU A 55 4.05 -5.18 3.27
C GLU A 55 5.32 -5.22 2.42
N GLY A 56 5.48 -4.24 1.53
CA GLY A 56 6.57 -4.22 0.56
C GLY A 56 7.96 -4.22 1.18
N ASP A 57 8.12 -3.59 2.35
CA ASP A 57 9.41 -3.55 3.05
C ASP A 57 9.88 -4.94 3.49
N SER A 58 8.97 -5.91 3.68
CA SER A 58 9.31 -7.29 4.03
C SER A 58 9.97 -8.07 2.89
N PHE A 59 9.90 -7.57 1.67
CA PHE A 59 10.46 -8.20 0.47
C PHE A 59 11.84 -7.67 0.09
N HIS A 60 12.42 -6.74 0.86
CA HIS A 60 13.76 -6.26 0.58
C HIS A 60 14.80 -7.38 0.75
N PRO A 61 15.71 -7.54 -0.23
CA PRO A 61 16.88 -8.41 -0.07
C PRO A 61 17.73 -7.97 1.13
N ALA A 62 18.39 -8.92 1.77
CA ALA A 62 19.23 -8.66 2.94
C ALA A 62 20.26 -7.53 2.70
N GLY A 63 20.84 -7.46 1.50
CA GLY A 63 21.76 -6.38 1.12
C GLY A 63 21.14 -5.00 1.18
N ASN A 64 19.88 -4.86 0.77
CA ASN A 64 19.15 -3.59 0.83
C ASN A 64 18.86 -3.19 2.29
N ILE A 65 18.47 -4.16 3.12
CA ILE A 65 18.24 -3.93 4.56
C ILE A 65 19.51 -3.41 5.22
N VAL A 66 20.68 -4.03 4.95
CA VAL A 66 21.97 -3.60 5.50
C VAL A 66 22.33 -2.17 5.04
N LYS A 67 22.11 -1.84 3.75
CA LYS A 67 22.33 -0.47 3.25
C LYS A 67 21.44 0.54 3.99
N MET A 68 20.16 0.29 4.09
CA MET A 68 19.20 1.17 4.77
C MET A 68 19.55 1.37 6.25
N GLN A 69 19.93 0.30 6.96
CA GLN A 69 20.36 0.38 8.37
C GLN A 69 21.61 1.23 8.56
N ARG A 70 22.48 1.29 7.56
CA ARG A 70 23.68 2.14 7.55
C ARG A 70 23.43 3.56 7.05
N GLY A 71 22.18 3.92 6.76
CA GLY A 71 21.84 5.24 6.21
C GLY A 71 22.26 5.44 4.74
N ILE A 72 22.50 4.34 4.01
CA ILE A 72 22.87 4.37 2.61
C ILE A 72 21.59 4.27 1.78
N ALA A 73 21.34 5.26 0.93
CA ALA A 73 20.20 5.23 0.03
C ALA A 73 20.35 4.11 -1.00
N LEU A 74 19.23 3.42 -1.29
CA LEU A 74 19.21 2.40 -2.33
C LEU A 74 19.27 3.07 -3.72
N THR A 75 20.03 2.45 -4.62
CA THR A 75 20.07 2.83 -6.05
C THR A 75 18.87 2.25 -6.78
N ASP A 76 18.70 2.62 -8.06
CA ASP A 76 17.66 2.04 -8.92
C ASP A 76 17.90 0.54 -9.15
N ASP A 77 19.18 0.13 -9.31
CA ASP A 77 19.56 -1.28 -9.43
C ASP A 77 19.23 -2.08 -8.17
N ASP A 78 19.47 -1.51 -6.98
CA ASP A 78 19.08 -2.14 -5.71
C ASP A 78 17.57 -2.39 -5.63
N ARG A 79 16.77 -1.53 -6.25
CA ARG A 79 15.31 -1.62 -6.21
C ARG A 79 14.72 -2.49 -7.31
N ALA A 80 15.41 -2.68 -8.42
CA ALA A 80 14.87 -3.38 -9.60
C ALA A 80 14.37 -4.79 -9.25
N GLY A 81 15.21 -5.59 -8.58
CA GLY A 81 14.83 -6.94 -8.15
C GLY A 81 13.72 -6.96 -7.10
N TRP A 82 13.73 -6.00 -6.18
CA TRP A 82 12.68 -5.86 -5.18
C TRP A 82 11.32 -5.48 -5.80
N LEU A 83 11.29 -4.54 -6.76
CA LEU A 83 10.07 -4.15 -7.47
C LEU A 83 9.51 -5.32 -8.31
N ALA A 84 10.38 -6.12 -8.93
CA ALA A 84 9.97 -7.32 -9.64
C ALA A 84 9.27 -8.32 -8.71
N LEU A 85 9.85 -8.60 -7.53
CA LEU A 85 9.24 -9.46 -6.52
C LEU A 85 7.88 -8.94 -6.04
N LEU A 86 7.73 -7.62 -5.84
CA LEU A 86 6.45 -7.01 -5.46
C LEU A 86 5.40 -7.16 -6.57
N GLY A 87 5.80 -7.01 -7.82
CA GLY A 87 4.92 -7.23 -8.97
C GLY A 87 4.46 -8.68 -9.07
N GLU A 88 5.37 -9.64 -8.90
CA GLU A 88 5.04 -11.07 -8.85
C GLU A 88 4.08 -11.38 -7.69
N GLU A 89 4.31 -10.77 -6.53
CA GLU A 89 3.43 -10.97 -5.37
C GLU A 89 2.02 -10.42 -5.63
N LEU A 90 1.89 -9.23 -6.24
CA LEU A 90 0.59 -8.71 -6.67
C LEU A 90 -0.13 -9.68 -7.62
N ALA A 91 0.59 -10.27 -8.58
CA ALA A 91 0.03 -11.21 -9.55
C ALA A 91 -0.48 -12.52 -8.88
N ARG A 92 0.06 -12.91 -7.71
CA ARG A 92 -0.43 -14.06 -6.94
C ARG A 92 -1.78 -13.84 -6.26
N HIS A 93 -2.30 -12.62 -6.28
CA HIS A 93 -3.58 -12.26 -5.68
C HIS A 93 -4.62 -11.89 -6.74
N PRO A 94 -5.22 -12.85 -7.47
CA PRO A 94 -6.13 -12.58 -8.57
C PRO A 94 -7.43 -11.87 -8.14
N ALA A 95 -7.78 -11.93 -6.86
CA ALA A 95 -8.92 -11.19 -6.31
C ALA A 95 -8.59 -9.72 -6.01
N GLY A 96 -7.30 -9.37 -6.01
CA GLY A 96 -6.77 -8.05 -5.64
C GLY A 96 -5.98 -8.09 -4.35
N ALA A 97 -5.18 -7.05 -4.12
CA ALA A 97 -4.39 -6.86 -2.90
C ALA A 97 -4.10 -5.38 -2.65
N VAL A 98 -3.76 -5.06 -1.40
CA VAL A 98 -3.21 -3.77 -1.00
C VAL A 98 -1.71 -3.96 -0.73
N LEU A 99 -0.86 -3.27 -1.49
CA LEU A 99 0.59 -3.27 -1.34
C LEU A 99 1.03 -1.95 -0.70
N THR A 100 1.89 -2.00 0.30
CA THR A 100 2.63 -0.82 0.77
C THR A 100 4.00 -0.76 0.09
N CYS A 101 4.30 0.35 -0.57
CA CYS A 101 5.57 0.53 -1.28
C CYS A 101 5.87 2.02 -1.41
N SER A 102 7.13 2.44 -1.28
CA SER A 102 7.47 3.85 -1.48
C SER A 102 7.15 4.37 -2.89
N ALA A 103 7.40 3.59 -3.94
CA ALA A 103 7.05 3.83 -5.35
C ALA A 103 7.34 5.27 -5.83
N LEU A 104 8.49 5.85 -5.41
CA LEU A 104 8.78 7.28 -5.51
C LEU A 104 8.98 7.77 -6.95
N LYS A 105 9.63 6.99 -7.82
CA LYS A 105 9.84 7.33 -9.21
C LYS A 105 8.73 6.81 -10.10
N ARG A 106 8.44 7.50 -11.18
CA ARG A 106 7.48 7.04 -12.19
C ARG A 106 7.85 5.67 -12.76
N SER A 107 9.13 5.46 -13.05
CA SER A 107 9.63 4.17 -13.54
C SER A 107 9.31 3.00 -12.60
N TYR A 108 9.33 3.22 -11.28
CA TYR A 108 8.94 2.20 -10.29
C TYR A 108 7.44 1.90 -10.36
N ARG A 109 6.62 2.94 -10.47
CA ARG A 109 5.17 2.79 -10.63
C ARG A 109 4.80 2.09 -11.93
N ASP A 110 5.50 2.41 -13.01
CA ASP A 110 5.29 1.78 -14.32
C ASP A 110 5.70 0.30 -14.31
N SER A 111 6.79 -0.04 -13.61
CA SER A 111 7.19 -1.44 -13.40
C SER A 111 6.12 -2.25 -12.66
N LEU A 112 5.49 -1.68 -11.63
CA LEU A 112 4.39 -2.34 -10.91
C LEU A 112 3.11 -2.43 -11.78
N ARG A 113 2.78 -1.38 -12.56
CA ARG A 113 1.63 -1.39 -13.49
C ARG A 113 1.76 -2.47 -14.56
N ALA A 114 2.98 -2.72 -15.04
CA ALA A 114 3.23 -3.75 -16.04
C ALA A 114 2.88 -5.16 -15.53
N GLN A 115 3.03 -5.41 -14.23
CA GLN A 115 2.74 -6.70 -13.60
C GLN A 115 1.27 -6.84 -13.16
N ALA A 116 0.61 -5.73 -12.84
CA ALA A 116 -0.78 -5.70 -12.39
C ALA A 116 -1.57 -4.64 -13.19
N PRO A 117 -2.14 -5.00 -14.35
CA PRO A 117 -2.96 -4.09 -15.14
C PRO A 117 -4.14 -3.55 -14.33
N GLY A 118 -4.39 -2.23 -14.41
CA GLY A 118 -5.44 -1.58 -13.62
C GLY A 118 -5.03 -1.22 -12.18
N LEU A 119 -3.74 -1.38 -11.85
CA LEU A 119 -3.19 -0.99 -10.54
C LEU A 119 -3.48 0.48 -10.23
N ARG A 120 -4.02 0.73 -9.04
CA ARG A 120 -4.30 2.08 -8.53
C ARG A 120 -3.29 2.44 -7.45
N PHE A 121 -2.98 3.73 -7.34
CA PHE A 121 -2.05 4.23 -6.34
C PHE A 121 -2.77 5.20 -5.40
N VAL A 122 -2.54 5.05 -4.11
CA VAL A 122 -2.91 6.02 -3.08
C VAL A 122 -1.62 6.67 -2.59
N HIS A 123 -1.36 7.87 -3.09
CA HIS A 123 -0.21 8.67 -2.68
C HIS A 123 -0.52 9.44 -1.41
N LEU A 124 0.16 9.09 -0.34
CA LEU A 124 0.10 9.78 0.95
C LEU A 124 1.05 10.98 0.90
N ALA A 125 0.51 12.13 0.49
CA ALA A 125 1.28 13.36 0.40
C ALA A 125 1.63 13.88 1.81
N LEU A 126 2.90 14.10 2.08
CA LEU A 126 3.42 14.59 3.36
C LEU A 126 4.54 15.57 3.12
N GLY A 127 4.59 16.66 3.89
CA GLY A 127 5.68 17.61 3.86
C GLY A 127 6.99 17.05 4.43
N ARG A 128 8.12 17.61 4.00
CA ARG A 128 9.47 17.14 4.44
C ARG A 128 9.65 17.25 5.95
N GLU A 129 9.22 18.35 6.53
CA GLU A 129 9.33 18.61 7.98
C GLU A 129 8.50 17.60 8.79
N ASP A 130 7.26 17.40 8.41
CA ASP A 130 6.38 16.41 9.05
C ASP A 130 6.93 14.98 8.94
N ALA A 131 7.48 14.61 7.77
CA ALA A 131 8.09 13.32 7.55
C ALA A 131 9.29 13.09 8.46
N GLN A 132 10.18 14.08 8.57
CA GLN A 132 11.36 14.03 9.44
C GLN A 132 10.94 13.91 10.91
N GLU A 133 9.97 14.70 11.35
CA GLU A 133 9.47 14.68 12.73
C GLU A 133 8.83 13.30 13.06
N ARG A 134 8.01 12.77 12.18
CA ARG A 134 7.37 11.47 12.39
C ARG A 134 8.37 10.31 12.41
N VAL A 135 9.39 10.36 11.54
CA VAL A 135 10.47 9.35 11.53
C VAL A 135 11.30 9.46 12.81
N ALA A 136 11.65 10.67 13.27
CA ALA A 136 12.42 10.89 14.49
C ALA A 136 11.68 10.41 15.75
N ARG A 137 10.35 10.55 15.80
CA ARG A 137 9.51 10.09 16.93
C ARG A 137 9.25 8.59 16.98
N ARG A 138 9.58 7.85 15.91
CA ARG A 138 9.30 6.42 15.82
C ARG A 138 10.26 5.63 16.69
N ALA A 139 9.83 5.27 17.90
CA ALA A 139 10.63 4.48 18.84
C ALA A 139 10.96 3.09 18.23
N GLY A 140 12.21 2.66 18.37
CA GLY A 140 12.64 1.30 18.03
C GLY A 140 12.98 1.04 16.55
N HIS A 141 12.81 2.00 15.65
CA HIS A 141 13.27 1.91 14.27
C HIS A 141 14.34 2.98 14.02
N PHE A 142 15.59 2.57 13.94
CA PHE A 142 16.66 3.44 13.52
C PHE A 142 16.57 3.62 11.98
N TYR A 143 15.72 4.57 11.55
CA TYR A 143 15.70 5.01 10.16
C TYR A 143 16.40 6.37 10.10
N PRO A 144 17.57 6.45 9.49
CA PRO A 144 18.34 7.70 9.46
C PRO A 144 17.56 8.82 8.76
N THR A 145 17.52 10.00 9.35
CA THR A 145 16.84 11.17 8.77
C THR A 145 17.42 11.57 7.41
N SER A 146 18.70 11.25 7.15
CA SER A 146 19.33 11.43 5.84
C SER A 146 18.61 10.68 4.72
N LEU A 147 18.03 9.50 5.02
CA LEU A 147 17.24 8.74 4.04
C LEU A 147 15.89 9.40 3.73
N VAL A 148 15.34 10.20 4.64
CA VAL A 148 14.12 10.97 4.37
C VAL A 148 14.41 12.01 3.29
N ALA A 149 15.51 12.74 3.39
CA ALA A 149 15.92 13.73 2.39
C ALA A 149 16.06 13.11 1.00
N SER A 150 16.79 11.98 0.90
CA SER A 150 16.99 11.27 -0.38
C SER A 150 15.67 10.76 -0.99
N GLN A 151 14.67 10.43 -0.17
CA GLN A 151 13.36 10.03 -0.67
C GLN A 151 12.59 11.21 -1.28
N PHE A 152 12.69 12.40 -0.71
CA PHE A 152 12.10 13.60 -1.31
C PHE A 152 12.80 14.02 -2.61
N GLU A 153 14.11 13.80 -2.72
CA GLU A 153 14.85 14.01 -3.96
C GLU A 153 14.46 13.02 -5.07
N ALA A 154 14.12 11.79 -4.67
CA ALA A 154 13.70 10.75 -5.59
C ALA A 154 12.20 10.80 -5.94
N LEU A 155 11.39 11.53 -5.17
CA LEU A 155 9.95 11.59 -5.38
C LEU A 155 9.62 12.41 -6.63
N GLU A 156 9.15 11.73 -7.65
CA GLU A 156 8.52 12.33 -8.82
C GLU A 156 7.02 12.44 -8.55
N ASP A 157 6.48 13.67 -8.63
CA ASP A 157 5.07 13.95 -8.33
C ASP A 157 4.14 13.07 -9.19
N PRO A 158 3.34 12.19 -8.58
CA PRO A 158 2.47 11.30 -9.31
C PRO A 158 1.06 11.88 -9.58
N SER A 159 0.78 13.11 -9.17
CA SER A 159 -0.58 13.69 -9.15
C SER A 159 -1.25 13.76 -10.54
N ALA A 160 -0.45 13.88 -11.59
CA ALA A 160 -0.93 13.92 -12.97
C ALA A 160 -1.03 12.52 -13.63
N GLU A 161 -0.66 11.45 -12.91
CA GLU A 161 -0.68 10.10 -13.46
C GLU A 161 -2.07 9.46 -13.35
N SER A 162 -2.50 8.77 -14.40
CA SER A 162 -3.76 8.02 -14.36
C SER A 162 -3.76 6.95 -13.27
N GLY A 163 -4.87 6.80 -12.57
CA GLY A 163 -5.04 5.83 -11.49
C GLY A 163 -4.37 6.21 -10.17
N VAL A 164 -3.84 7.43 -10.04
CA VAL A 164 -3.28 7.95 -8.79
C VAL A 164 -4.30 8.80 -8.05
N ILE A 165 -4.45 8.52 -6.76
CA ILE A 165 -5.24 9.25 -5.79
C ILE A 165 -4.28 9.91 -4.82
N VAL A 166 -4.31 11.23 -4.70
CA VAL A 166 -3.49 11.95 -3.74
C VAL A 166 -4.31 12.26 -2.49
N VAL A 167 -3.79 11.86 -1.33
CA VAL A 167 -4.42 12.11 -0.02
C VAL A 167 -3.42 12.81 0.89
N ASP A 168 -3.86 13.90 1.52
CA ASP A 168 -3.07 14.60 2.51
C ASP A 168 -2.86 13.74 3.77
N ALA A 169 -1.61 13.36 4.02
CA ALA A 169 -1.22 12.49 5.13
C ALA A 169 -1.05 13.22 6.47
N VAL A 170 -1.23 14.55 6.51
CA VAL A 170 -1.28 15.32 7.77
C VAL A 170 -2.60 15.06 8.51
N LEU A 171 -3.65 14.73 7.78
CA LEU A 171 -4.97 14.46 8.33
C LEU A 171 -4.98 13.26 9.29
N PRO A 172 -5.95 13.19 10.22
CA PRO A 172 -6.12 12.01 11.07
C PRO A 172 -6.30 10.72 10.24
N LEU A 173 -5.68 9.63 10.70
CA LEU A 173 -5.68 8.35 9.99
C LEU A 173 -7.08 7.88 9.51
N PRO A 174 -8.16 7.96 10.31
CA PRO A 174 -9.49 7.59 9.82
C PRO A 174 -9.93 8.42 8.61
N VAL A 175 -9.65 9.73 8.61
CA VAL A 175 -10.00 10.63 7.51
C VAL A 175 -9.21 10.31 6.24
N VAL A 176 -7.91 9.99 6.38
CA VAL A 176 -7.07 9.55 5.26
C VAL A 176 -7.63 8.29 4.62
N VAL A 177 -8.00 7.31 5.45
CA VAL A 177 -8.56 6.03 4.99
C VAL A 177 -9.90 6.24 4.29
N ASP A 178 -10.80 7.03 4.88
CA ASP A 178 -12.12 7.31 4.30
C ASP A 178 -12.01 8.00 2.94
N ARG A 179 -11.12 9.00 2.80
CA ARG A 179 -10.88 9.68 1.52
C ARG A 179 -10.33 8.72 0.46
N ALA A 180 -9.37 7.88 0.84
CA ALA A 180 -8.82 6.88 -0.06
C ALA A 180 -9.89 5.88 -0.51
N LEU A 181 -10.71 5.35 0.41
CA LEU A 181 -11.79 4.42 0.09
C LEU A 181 -12.84 5.05 -0.83
N GLN A 182 -13.21 6.30 -0.58
CA GLN A 182 -14.16 7.01 -1.42
C GLN A 182 -13.64 7.16 -2.84
N ALA A 183 -12.41 7.66 -3.00
CA ALA A 183 -11.79 7.83 -4.30
C ALA A 183 -11.52 6.50 -5.03
N LEU A 184 -11.29 5.40 -4.30
CA LEU A 184 -11.14 4.06 -4.88
C LEU A 184 -12.47 3.49 -5.42
N LYS A 185 -13.62 3.92 -4.90
CA LYS A 185 -14.95 3.54 -5.40
C LYS A 185 -15.32 4.27 -6.68
N ASP A 186 -14.85 5.50 -6.83
CA ASP A 186 -15.06 6.27 -8.04
C ASP A 186 -14.26 5.60 -9.17
N LYS A 187 -14.94 5.24 -10.27
CA LYS A 187 -14.26 4.67 -11.44
C LYS A 187 -13.24 5.70 -11.93
N PRO A 188 -12.01 5.28 -12.32
CA PRO A 188 -11.14 6.19 -13.03
C PRO A 188 -11.89 6.68 -14.27
N ASP A 189 -11.91 8.00 -14.44
CA ASP A 189 -12.62 8.66 -15.54
C ASP A 189 -12.19 8.03 -16.88
N SER A 190 -13.13 7.35 -17.53
CA SER A 190 -12.93 6.74 -18.83
C SER A 190 -12.99 7.78 -19.96
N THR A 191 -12.73 9.04 -19.64
CA THR A 191 -12.83 10.15 -20.56
C THR A 191 -11.45 10.72 -20.87
N ILE A 192 -10.76 10.12 -21.83
CA ILE A 192 -10.13 10.84 -22.94
C ILE A 192 -9.98 9.80 -24.08
N ARG A 193 -11.06 9.63 -24.84
CA ARG A 193 -10.92 9.29 -26.26
C ARG A 193 -11.04 10.63 -27.00
N ASN A 194 -9.92 11.09 -27.53
CA ASN A 194 -9.88 11.79 -28.83
C ASN A 194 -8.47 11.67 -29.37
#